data_7000026e050f21339a14698d127e0e57
#
_entry.id   7000026e050f21339a14698d127e0e57
#
_cell.length_a   1.000
_cell.length_b   1.000
_cell.length_c   1.000
_cell.angle_alpha   90.00
_cell.angle_beta   90.00
_cell.angle_gamma   90.00
#
_symmetry.space_group_name_H-M   'P 1'
#
loop_
_entity.id
_entity.type
_entity.pdbx_description
1 polymer ?
#
loop_
_entity_poly.entity_id
_entity_poly.type
_entity_poly.pdbx_seq_one_letter_code
_entity_poly.pdbx_strand_id
1 'polypeptide(L)'
;VLTERAAAEPMLGQVILWSQTNSGSENLAGLEVMSALLADAFSALPGELRLVEPASVTRVDAEGREVGVAHGRHLHLVVRPEAPLQLLLTGHMDTVYPASHPFQLPRWLDDGRLNGPGVADMKGGLAVMLAALKAHEQQSAALTFGYEVVINSDEEVGSASSAPLIAAAARGKTAALTYEPSALPDGTLAGARPGSGNFSFTVRGRSAHAGRNPEDGRNAVIAAALLALRLEELRRPGLSVNVARLDGGSPNNVVPDLAVLRVNLRPRTPELEQQASQAIASLVEGVARE
;
A
#
# COMPACT_ATOMS: atom_id res chain seq x y z
N VAL A 1 21.61 -28.49 1.80
CA VAL A 1 20.39 -28.11 1.07
C VAL A 1 20.23 -26.60 1.14
N LEU A 2 19.56 -25.95 0.15
CA LEU A 2 19.34 -24.48 0.09
C LEU A 2 18.63 -23.93 1.32
N THR A 3 17.58 -24.61 1.76
CA THR A 3 16.80 -24.22 2.93
C THR A 3 17.60 -24.22 4.23
N GLU A 4 18.53 -25.16 4.39
CA GLU A 4 19.43 -25.20 5.57
C GLU A 4 20.42 -24.04 5.56
N ARG A 5 20.93 -23.66 4.38
CA ARG A 5 21.81 -22.49 4.24
C ARG A 5 21.06 -21.19 4.52
N ALA A 6 19.86 -21.02 3.97
CA ALA A 6 19.03 -19.87 4.26
C ALA A 6 18.69 -19.77 5.76
N ALA A 7 18.38 -20.91 6.40
CA ALA A 7 18.08 -20.96 7.83
C ALA A 7 19.29 -20.63 8.73
N ALA A 8 20.51 -20.77 8.22
CA ALA A 8 21.74 -20.41 8.94
C ALA A 8 22.05 -18.90 8.92
N GLU A 9 21.37 -18.11 8.07
CA GLU A 9 21.54 -16.66 8.05
C GLU A 9 20.97 -16.01 9.33
N PRO A 10 21.55 -14.90 9.80
CA PRO A 10 21.15 -14.26 11.06
C PRO A 10 19.86 -13.43 10.94
N MET A 11 18.79 -14.01 10.38
CA MET A 11 17.53 -13.34 10.08
C MET A 11 16.90 -12.69 11.31
N LEU A 12 16.92 -13.37 12.46
CA LEU A 12 16.30 -12.85 13.68
C LEU A 12 16.96 -11.55 14.15
N GLY A 13 18.29 -11.48 14.13
CA GLY A 13 19.03 -10.27 14.48
C GLY A 13 18.72 -9.11 13.55
N GLN A 14 18.58 -9.39 12.26
CA GLN A 14 18.17 -8.38 11.27
C GLN A 14 16.76 -7.88 11.50
N VAL A 15 15.79 -8.76 11.72
CA VAL A 15 14.40 -8.38 12.00
C VAL A 15 14.31 -7.51 13.26
N ILE A 16 15.01 -7.87 14.32
CA ILE A 16 15.05 -7.06 15.55
C ILE A 16 15.62 -5.67 15.25
N LEU A 17 16.76 -5.58 14.57
CA LEU A 17 17.38 -4.30 14.19
C LEU A 17 16.45 -3.43 13.35
N TRP A 18 15.87 -3.99 12.30
CA TRP A 18 14.97 -3.26 11.41
C TRP A 18 13.68 -2.83 12.12
N SER A 19 13.17 -3.64 13.05
CA SER A 19 11.94 -3.33 13.80
C SER A 19 12.13 -2.24 14.87
N GLN A 20 13.38 -1.92 15.24
CA GLN A 20 13.71 -0.78 16.10
C GLN A 20 13.67 0.56 15.36
N THR A 21 13.68 0.53 14.03
CA THR A 21 13.54 1.71 13.18
C THR A 21 12.07 1.92 12.85
N ASN A 22 11.48 3.04 13.30
CA ASN A 22 10.13 3.39 12.86
C ASN A 22 10.15 3.76 11.38
N SER A 23 9.45 2.99 10.58
CA SER A 23 9.27 3.18 9.13
C SER A 23 7.79 3.35 8.77
N GLY A 24 7.01 4.05 9.58
CA GLY A 24 5.63 4.40 9.23
C GLY A 24 5.59 5.13 7.88
N SER A 25 4.58 4.84 7.03
CA SER A 25 4.51 5.33 5.64
C SER A 25 4.63 6.86 5.50
N GLU A 26 4.24 7.62 6.54
CA GLU A 26 4.37 9.08 6.57
C GLU A 26 5.65 9.57 7.30
N ASN A 27 6.46 8.68 7.88
CA ASN A 27 7.71 9.03 8.56
C ASN A 27 8.89 9.00 7.58
N LEU A 28 9.03 10.03 6.77
CA LEU A 28 10.06 10.10 5.72
C LEU A 28 11.48 9.92 6.27
N ALA A 29 11.79 10.49 7.44
CA ALA A 29 13.10 10.32 8.07
C ALA A 29 13.36 8.87 8.49
N GLY A 30 12.37 8.18 9.01
CA GLY A 30 12.47 6.76 9.36
C GLY A 30 12.56 5.86 8.13
N LEU A 31 11.85 6.18 7.06
CA LEU A 31 11.95 5.48 5.78
C LEU A 31 13.33 5.66 5.13
N GLU A 32 13.93 6.84 5.25
CA GLU A 32 15.29 7.08 4.78
C GLU A 32 16.31 6.18 5.51
N VAL A 33 16.23 6.10 6.85
CA VAL A 33 17.07 5.21 7.64
C VAL A 33 16.80 3.75 7.27
N MET A 34 15.55 3.35 7.13
CA MET A 34 15.18 1.97 6.81
C MET A 34 15.66 1.57 5.41
N SER A 35 15.53 2.45 4.42
CA SER A 35 16.02 2.22 3.06
C SER A 35 17.54 2.04 3.02
N ALA A 36 18.28 2.81 3.82
CA ALA A 36 19.74 2.69 3.93
C ALA A 36 20.15 1.35 4.58
N LEU A 37 19.46 0.92 5.66
CA LEU A 37 19.70 -0.37 6.31
C LEU A 37 19.43 -1.54 5.38
N LEU A 38 18.36 -1.47 4.59
CA LEU A 38 18.04 -2.49 3.58
C LEU A 38 19.05 -2.47 2.43
N ALA A 39 19.45 -1.28 1.95
CA ALA A 39 20.45 -1.17 0.89
C ALA A 39 21.79 -1.78 1.33
N ASP A 40 22.22 -1.53 2.56
CA ASP A 40 23.43 -2.16 3.12
C ASP A 40 23.31 -3.68 3.15
N ALA A 41 22.21 -4.21 3.69
CA ALA A 41 21.99 -5.66 3.81
C ALA A 41 21.89 -6.35 2.45
N PHE A 42 21.18 -5.77 1.48
CA PHE A 42 21.00 -6.33 0.14
C PHE A 42 22.21 -6.11 -0.78
N SER A 43 23.15 -5.22 -0.41
CA SER A 43 24.43 -5.05 -1.14
C SER A 43 25.33 -6.28 -1.12
N ALA A 44 25.04 -7.25 -0.23
CA ALA A 44 25.71 -8.55 -0.21
C ALA A 44 25.33 -9.44 -1.42
N LEU A 45 24.28 -9.10 -2.16
CA LEU A 45 23.88 -9.78 -3.39
C LEU A 45 24.58 -9.16 -4.60
N PRO A 46 24.80 -9.94 -5.68
CA PRO A 46 25.37 -9.39 -6.90
C PRO A 46 24.38 -8.47 -7.61
N GLY A 47 24.87 -7.67 -8.55
CA GLY A 47 24.03 -6.84 -9.41
C GLY A 47 24.07 -5.37 -9.07
N GLU A 48 23.14 -4.62 -9.65
CA GLU A 48 23.01 -3.17 -9.48
C GLU A 48 21.89 -2.84 -8.50
N LEU A 49 22.27 -2.28 -7.35
CA LEU A 49 21.34 -1.82 -6.33
C LEU A 49 21.25 -0.29 -6.34
N ARG A 50 20.05 0.25 -6.30
CA ARG A 50 19.79 1.69 -6.21
C ARG A 50 18.55 2.00 -5.36
N LEU A 51 18.55 3.18 -4.76
CA LEU A 51 17.38 3.78 -4.16
C LEU A 51 16.72 4.68 -5.20
N VAL A 52 15.47 4.38 -5.55
CA VAL A 52 14.70 5.03 -6.62
C VAL A 52 13.75 6.03 -5.99
N GLU A 53 13.72 7.24 -6.54
CA GLU A 53 12.80 8.29 -6.11
C GLU A 53 11.33 7.88 -6.37
N PRO A 54 10.42 8.20 -5.44
CA PRO A 54 9.01 7.90 -5.61
C PRO A 54 8.40 8.71 -6.77
N ALA A 55 7.46 8.11 -7.49
CA ALA A 55 6.65 8.87 -8.44
C ALA A 55 5.77 9.90 -7.71
N SER A 56 5.46 11.01 -8.37
CA SER A 56 4.58 12.03 -7.81
C SER A 56 3.17 11.49 -7.61
N VAL A 57 2.63 11.67 -6.42
CA VAL A 57 1.28 11.26 -6.03
C VAL A 57 0.54 12.46 -5.44
N THR A 58 -0.75 12.56 -5.73
CA THR A 58 -1.66 13.53 -5.10
C THR A 58 -2.76 12.80 -4.34
N ARG A 59 -3.29 13.45 -3.30
CA ARG A 59 -4.51 13.03 -2.61
C ARG A 59 -5.46 14.20 -2.47
N VAL A 60 -6.74 13.91 -2.36
CA VAL A 60 -7.74 14.92 -2.01
C VAL A 60 -7.71 15.14 -0.49
N ASP A 61 -7.54 16.40 -0.04
CA ASP A 61 -7.63 16.79 1.37
C ASP A 61 -9.09 16.92 1.85
N ALA A 62 -9.31 17.38 3.09
CA ALA A 62 -10.64 17.58 3.65
C ALA A 62 -11.35 18.80 3.04
N GLU A 63 -10.60 19.71 2.44
CA GLU A 63 -11.07 20.90 1.73
C GLU A 63 -11.31 20.64 0.23
N GLY A 64 -11.23 19.36 -0.20
CA GLY A 64 -11.48 18.96 -1.57
C GLY A 64 -10.44 19.45 -2.58
N ARG A 65 -9.20 19.71 -2.13
CA ARG A 65 -8.06 20.13 -2.96
C ARG A 65 -7.17 18.94 -3.21
N GLU A 66 -6.59 18.86 -4.39
CA GLU A 66 -5.49 17.94 -4.66
C GLU A 66 -4.20 18.47 -4.03
N VAL A 67 -3.62 17.71 -3.14
CA VAL A 67 -2.36 18.04 -2.46
C VAL A 67 -1.33 16.95 -2.73
N GLY A 68 -0.08 17.33 -2.98
CA GLY A 68 1.01 16.40 -3.15
C GLY A 68 1.27 15.59 -1.88
N VAL A 69 1.59 14.31 -2.03
CA VAL A 69 1.98 13.41 -0.94
C VAL A 69 3.44 13.02 -1.14
N ALA A 70 4.26 13.23 -0.13
CA ALA A 70 5.65 12.80 -0.15
C ALA A 70 5.75 11.35 0.33
N HIS A 71 6.58 10.56 -0.35
CA HIS A 71 6.89 9.18 0.00
C HIS A 71 8.40 8.98 0.12
N GLY A 72 8.82 7.91 0.79
CA GLY A 72 10.23 7.50 0.87
C GLY A 72 10.71 6.90 -0.45
N ARG A 73 12.03 6.78 -0.60
CA ARG A 73 12.65 6.11 -1.74
C ARG A 73 12.39 4.61 -1.70
N HIS A 74 12.36 3.98 -2.87
CA HIS A 74 12.20 2.54 -3.03
C HIS A 74 13.55 1.88 -3.31
N LEU A 75 13.78 0.69 -2.74
CA LEU A 75 14.95 -0.11 -3.08
C LEU A 75 14.68 -0.92 -4.36
N HIS A 76 15.59 -0.87 -5.30
CA HIS A 76 15.56 -1.66 -6.54
C HIS A 76 16.92 -2.32 -6.77
N LEU A 77 16.93 -3.64 -6.83
CA LEU A 77 18.11 -4.45 -7.15
C LEU A 77 17.84 -5.24 -8.43
N VAL A 78 18.77 -5.20 -9.37
CA VAL A 78 18.70 -5.92 -10.65
C VAL A 78 19.89 -6.88 -10.75
N VAL A 79 19.60 -8.16 -10.93
CA VAL A 79 20.60 -9.22 -11.01
C VAL A 79 20.42 -10.02 -12.29
N ARG A 80 21.48 -10.09 -13.11
CA ARG A 80 21.52 -10.84 -14.37
C ARG A 80 20.31 -10.57 -15.29
N PRO A 81 20.09 -9.31 -15.72
CA PRO A 81 18.92 -8.95 -16.54
C PRO A 81 18.85 -9.71 -17.88
N GLU A 82 20.00 -10.22 -18.38
CA GLU A 82 20.10 -10.97 -19.63
C GLU A 82 19.82 -12.48 -19.49
N ALA A 83 19.60 -12.97 -18.27
CA ALA A 83 19.29 -14.39 -18.06
C ALA A 83 17.91 -14.74 -18.65
N PRO A 84 17.76 -15.94 -19.26
CA PRO A 84 16.54 -16.31 -19.98
C PRO A 84 15.32 -16.49 -19.06
N LEU A 85 15.53 -16.85 -17.81
CA LEU A 85 14.50 -16.94 -16.79
C LEU A 85 14.62 -15.74 -15.86
N GLN A 86 13.53 -14.99 -15.71
CA GLN A 86 13.49 -13.78 -14.90
C GLN A 86 12.40 -13.87 -13.82
N LEU A 87 12.75 -13.51 -12.59
CA LEU A 87 11.83 -13.46 -11.46
C LEU A 87 11.75 -12.03 -10.91
N LEU A 88 10.60 -11.69 -10.32
CA LEU A 88 10.43 -10.50 -9.50
C LEU A 88 10.20 -10.91 -8.06
N LEU A 89 10.92 -10.30 -7.12
CA LEU A 89 10.68 -10.44 -5.70
C LEU A 89 10.23 -9.08 -5.15
N THR A 90 9.10 -9.05 -4.45
CA THR A 90 8.55 -7.80 -3.93
C THR A 90 8.37 -7.85 -2.42
N GLY A 91 8.48 -6.70 -1.80
CA GLY A 91 8.16 -6.46 -0.41
C GLY A 91 8.10 -4.97 -0.12
N HIS A 92 7.73 -4.61 1.11
CA HIS A 92 7.68 -3.23 1.54
C HIS A 92 8.46 -3.00 2.84
N MET A 93 8.95 -1.77 3.01
CA MET A 93 9.71 -1.37 4.19
C MET A 93 8.88 -0.53 5.17
N ASP A 94 7.76 0.00 4.72
CA ASP A 94 6.88 0.82 5.54
C ASP A 94 6.01 -0.01 6.49
N THR A 95 5.39 0.67 7.43
CA THR A 95 4.47 0.08 8.41
C THR A 95 3.31 1.04 8.67
N VAL A 96 2.19 0.52 9.17
CA VAL A 96 1.02 1.31 9.58
C VAL A 96 1.24 2.18 10.83
N TYR A 97 2.40 2.08 11.50
CA TYR A 97 2.64 2.74 12.79
C TYR A 97 3.36 4.08 12.62
N PRO A 98 2.68 5.24 12.80
CA PRO A 98 3.34 6.54 12.76
C PRO A 98 4.36 6.70 13.89
N ALA A 99 5.30 7.65 13.76
CA ALA A 99 6.34 7.90 14.75
C ALA A 99 5.78 8.25 16.16
N SER A 100 4.56 8.78 16.24
CA SER A 100 3.87 9.08 17.49
C SER A 100 3.16 7.87 18.15
N HIS A 101 3.08 6.73 17.46
CA HIS A 101 2.41 5.54 17.99
C HIS A 101 3.22 4.93 19.15
N PRO A 102 2.61 4.43 20.24
CA PRO A 102 3.34 3.86 21.38
C PRO A 102 4.04 2.53 21.07
N PHE A 103 3.62 1.81 20.03
CA PHE A 103 4.21 0.55 19.59
C PHE A 103 5.43 0.81 18.70
N GLN A 104 6.61 1.00 19.32
CA GLN A 104 7.84 1.41 18.65
C GLN A 104 8.97 0.38 18.71
N LEU A 105 8.97 -0.50 19.71
CA LEU A 105 10.07 -1.42 19.94
C LEU A 105 9.61 -2.87 19.92
N PRO A 106 10.43 -3.77 19.36
CA PRO A 106 10.16 -5.20 19.43
C PRO A 106 10.36 -5.72 20.89
N ARG A 107 9.53 -6.68 21.28
CA ARG A 107 9.62 -7.36 22.58
C ARG A 107 9.29 -8.84 22.43
N TRP A 108 9.93 -9.67 23.24
CA TRP A 108 9.57 -11.06 23.37
C TRP A 108 8.29 -11.21 24.21
N LEU A 109 7.42 -12.12 23.79
CA LEU A 109 6.27 -12.58 24.55
C LEU A 109 6.64 -13.87 25.28
N ASP A 110 5.88 -14.23 26.34
CA ASP A 110 6.16 -15.38 27.20
C ASP A 110 6.17 -16.74 26.48
N ASP A 111 5.53 -16.81 25.31
CA ASP A 111 5.48 -18.00 24.46
C ASP A 111 6.61 -18.06 23.41
N GLY A 112 7.64 -17.21 23.52
CA GLY A 112 8.77 -17.18 22.61
C GLY A 112 8.51 -16.49 21.28
N ARG A 113 7.38 -15.78 21.12
CA ARG A 113 7.09 -14.96 19.94
C ARG A 113 7.68 -13.57 20.06
N LEU A 114 8.27 -13.07 18.98
CA LEU A 114 8.71 -11.69 18.86
C LEU A 114 7.54 -10.82 18.39
N ASN A 115 7.15 -9.83 19.20
CA ASN A 115 6.13 -8.85 18.88
C ASN A 115 6.78 -7.48 18.66
N GLY A 116 6.61 -6.87 17.50
CA GLY A 116 7.22 -5.58 17.17
C GLY A 116 6.68 -4.99 15.87
N PRO A 117 6.85 -3.66 15.65
CA PRO A 117 6.36 -3.01 14.44
C PRO A 117 7.07 -3.57 13.20
N GLY A 118 6.28 -4.05 12.25
CA GLY A 118 6.79 -4.66 11.01
C GLY A 118 7.47 -6.03 11.18
N VAL A 119 7.49 -6.65 12.38
CA VAL A 119 8.12 -7.97 12.57
C VAL A 119 7.51 -9.02 11.64
N ALA A 120 6.19 -9.08 11.55
CA ALA A 120 5.48 -9.98 10.63
C ALA A 120 5.22 -9.32 9.28
N ASP A 121 4.82 -8.06 9.29
CA ASP A 121 4.41 -7.27 8.13
C ASP A 121 5.34 -6.06 7.95
N MET A 122 6.40 -6.12 7.06
CA MET A 122 6.85 -7.42 6.52
C MET A 122 8.38 -7.58 6.63
N LYS A 123 9.02 -6.95 7.67
CA LYS A 123 10.49 -7.00 7.86
C LYS A 123 11.00 -8.43 8.03
N GLY A 124 10.19 -9.33 8.63
CA GLY A 124 10.48 -10.76 8.67
C GLY A 124 10.53 -11.38 7.28
N GLY A 125 9.58 -11.05 6.42
CA GLY A 125 9.57 -11.49 5.03
C GLY A 125 10.78 -10.99 4.25
N LEU A 126 11.21 -9.73 4.47
CA LEU A 126 12.41 -9.17 3.84
C LEU A 126 13.68 -9.91 4.28
N ALA A 127 13.78 -10.30 5.55
CA ALA A 127 14.92 -11.09 6.04
C ALA A 127 14.94 -12.50 5.42
N VAL A 128 13.78 -13.14 5.29
CA VAL A 128 13.63 -14.43 4.60
C VAL A 128 14.01 -14.32 3.12
N MET A 129 13.54 -13.27 2.44
CA MET A 129 13.90 -12.99 1.03
C MET A 129 15.41 -12.88 0.87
N LEU A 130 16.07 -12.07 1.68
CA LEU A 130 17.52 -11.89 1.62
C LEU A 130 18.28 -13.19 1.89
N ALA A 131 17.87 -13.94 2.91
CA ALA A 131 18.50 -15.22 3.26
C ALA A 131 18.36 -16.25 2.13
N ALA A 132 17.18 -16.33 1.51
CA ALA A 132 16.92 -17.21 0.37
C ALA A 132 17.81 -16.85 -0.83
N LEU A 133 17.90 -15.54 -1.16
CA LEU A 133 18.74 -15.08 -2.26
C LEU A 133 20.23 -15.30 -2.00
N LYS A 134 20.72 -15.02 -0.79
CA LYS A 134 22.13 -15.33 -0.43
C LYS A 134 22.45 -16.83 -0.57
N ALA A 135 21.55 -17.70 -0.07
CA ALA A 135 21.74 -19.15 -0.21
C ALA A 135 21.73 -19.57 -1.69
N HIS A 136 20.88 -18.95 -2.52
CA HIS A 136 20.83 -19.20 -3.94
C HIS A 136 22.13 -18.78 -4.64
N GLU A 137 22.64 -17.58 -4.38
CA GLU A 137 23.85 -17.05 -5.03
C GLU A 137 25.12 -17.88 -4.74
N GLN A 138 25.13 -18.68 -3.69
CA GLN A 138 26.24 -19.59 -3.39
C GLN A 138 26.28 -20.84 -4.27
N GLN A 139 25.37 -20.97 -5.25
CA GLN A 139 25.31 -22.15 -6.12
C GLN A 139 25.74 -21.84 -7.54
N SER A 140 26.38 -22.80 -8.21
CA SER A 140 26.71 -22.68 -9.63
C SER A 140 25.48 -22.51 -10.52
N ALA A 141 24.34 -23.08 -10.13
CA ALA A 141 23.06 -22.91 -10.81
C ALA A 141 22.48 -21.49 -10.72
N ALA A 142 22.99 -20.64 -9.84
CA ALA A 142 22.55 -19.23 -9.71
C ALA A 142 22.69 -18.45 -11.03
N LEU A 143 23.63 -18.82 -11.89
CA LEU A 143 23.86 -18.14 -13.16
C LEU A 143 22.78 -18.41 -14.21
N THR A 144 21.87 -19.34 -13.98
CA THR A 144 20.84 -19.74 -14.96
C THR A 144 19.60 -18.83 -14.96
N PHE A 145 19.40 -18.03 -13.92
CA PHE A 145 18.30 -17.06 -13.90
C PHE A 145 18.69 -15.71 -13.31
N GLY A 146 17.95 -14.69 -13.72
CA GLY A 146 18.04 -13.36 -13.18
C GLY A 146 16.83 -13.02 -12.32
N TYR A 147 16.96 -11.97 -11.54
CA TYR A 147 15.86 -11.49 -10.74
C TYR A 147 15.96 -9.99 -10.48
N GLU A 148 14.81 -9.41 -10.21
CA GLU A 148 14.72 -8.06 -9.66
C GLU A 148 14.11 -8.13 -8.27
N VAL A 149 14.60 -7.29 -7.36
CA VAL A 149 14.00 -7.06 -6.04
C VAL A 149 13.49 -5.64 -6.00
N VAL A 150 12.21 -5.47 -5.67
CA VAL A 150 11.63 -4.16 -5.39
C VAL A 150 11.10 -4.16 -3.96
N ILE A 151 11.64 -3.27 -3.12
CA ILE A 151 11.13 -3.04 -1.76
C ILE A 151 10.63 -1.61 -1.71
N ASN A 152 9.32 -1.44 -1.67
CA ASN A 152 8.69 -0.12 -1.70
C ASN A 152 8.46 0.45 -0.29
N SER A 153 8.17 1.75 -0.23
CA SER A 153 8.02 2.52 1.00
C SER A 153 6.61 3.04 1.23
N ASP A 154 5.63 2.53 0.45
CA ASP A 154 4.27 3.05 0.41
C ASP A 154 3.20 1.97 0.23
N GLU A 155 3.50 0.71 0.59
CA GLU A 155 2.55 -0.40 0.44
C GLU A 155 1.32 -0.18 1.33
N GLU A 156 1.53 0.17 2.58
CA GLU A 156 0.49 0.35 3.60
C GLU A 156 -0.49 1.52 3.30
N VAL A 157 -0.11 2.35 2.34
CA VAL A 157 -0.95 3.47 1.84
C VAL A 157 -1.37 3.29 0.37
N GLY A 158 -1.14 2.09 -0.20
CA GLY A 158 -1.68 1.68 -1.50
C GLY A 158 -0.72 1.73 -2.68
N SER A 159 0.59 1.79 -2.46
CA SER A 159 1.67 1.64 -3.45
C SER A 159 1.60 2.62 -4.64
N ALA A 160 0.97 3.78 -4.48
CA ALA A 160 0.72 4.69 -5.61
C ALA A 160 2.01 5.27 -6.18
N SER A 161 3.01 5.57 -5.33
CA SER A 161 4.29 6.14 -5.78
C SER A 161 5.26 5.07 -6.32
N SER A 162 5.13 3.82 -5.86
CA SER A 162 5.94 2.69 -6.32
C SER A 162 5.35 1.95 -7.52
N ALA A 163 4.04 2.12 -7.81
CA ALA A 163 3.36 1.40 -8.88
C ALA A 163 4.05 1.45 -10.25
N PRO A 164 4.58 2.59 -10.73
CA PRO A 164 5.31 2.63 -12.00
C PRO A 164 6.59 1.78 -11.99
N LEU A 165 7.33 1.76 -10.88
CA LEU A 165 8.52 0.94 -10.70
C LEU A 165 8.18 -0.54 -10.70
N ILE A 166 7.18 -0.94 -9.90
CA ILE A 166 6.71 -2.34 -9.80
C ILE A 166 6.21 -2.82 -11.17
N ALA A 167 5.41 -2.01 -11.86
CA ALA A 167 4.91 -2.34 -13.19
C ALA A 167 6.02 -2.48 -14.24
N ALA A 168 7.07 -1.66 -14.13
CA ALA A 168 8.24 -1.78 -15.01
C ALA A 168 9.03 -3.05 -14.72
N ALA A 169 9.31 -3.33 -13.44
CA ALA A 169 10.03 -4.51 -12.99
C ALA A 169 9.29 -5.83 -13.29
N ALA A 170 7.96 -5.82 -13.30
CA ALA A 170 7.15 -7.02 -13.60
C ALA A 170 7.17 -7.45 -15.07
N ARG A 171 7.56 -6.58 -16.00
CA ARG A 171 7.55 -6.92 -17.42
C ARG A 171 8.56 -8.00 -17.76
N GLY A 172 8.10 -9.03 -18.47
CA GLY A 172 8.94 -10.13 -18.91
C GLY A 172 9.36 -11.10 -17.80
N LYS A 173 8.80 -10.96 -16.58
CA LYS A 173 9.06 -11.90 -15.50
C LYS A 173 8.19 -13.15 -15.62
N THR A 174 8.79 -14.29 -15.35
CA THR A 174 8.10 -15.59 -15.33
C THR A 174 7.18 -15.73 -14.14
N ALA A 175 7.59 -15.17 -12.99
CA ALA A 175 6.81 -15.18 -11.76
C ALA A 175 7.20 -13.99 -10.88
N ALA A 176 6.26 -13.57 -10.02
CA ALA A 176 6.49 -12.65 -8.93
C ALA A 176 6.28 -13.37 -7.59
N LEU A 177 7.20 -13.16 -6.65
CA LEU A 177 7.17 -13.69 -5.29
C LEU A 177 7.06 -12.52 -4.32
N THR A 178 5.96 -12.48 -3.56
CA THR A 178 5.73 -11.47 -2.53
C THR A 178 5.91 -12.12 -1.15
N TYR A 179 6.69 -11.49 -0.30
CA TYR A 179 7.11 -12.05 1.00
C TYR A 179 6.25 -11.54 2.17
N GLU A 180 4.99 -11.26 1.90
CA GLU A 180 3.98 -10.92 2.91
C GLU A 180 3.78 -12.06 3.92
N PRO A 181 3.19 -11.78 5.10
CA PRO A 181 2.82 -12.82 6.04
C PRO A 181 1.96 -13.91 5.40
N SER A 182 2.23 -15.17 5.73
CA SER A 182 1.41 -16.28 5.25
C SER A 182 -0.05 -16.15 5.73
N ALA A 183 -0.98 -16.67 4.94
CA ALA A 183 -2.41 -16.60 5.25
C ALA A 183 -2.77 -17.33 6.56
N LEU A 184 -2.02 -18.38 6.90
CA LEU A 184 -2.20 -19.18 8.13
C LEU A 184 -0.85 -19.40 8.83
N PRO A 185 -0.85 -19.70 10.14
CA PRO A 185 0.38 -19.93 10.92
C PRO A 185 1.24 -21.10 10.46
N ASP A 186 0.68 -22.03 9.69
CA ASP A 186 1.37 -23.19 9.12
C ASP A 186 2.18 -22.86 7.86
N GLY A 187 2.18 -21.59 7.40
CA GLY A 187 2.86 -21.16 6.19
C GLY A 187 2.05 -21.30 4.90
N THR A 188 0.74 -21.54 5.00
CA THR A 188 -0.15 -21.62 3.83
C THR A 188 -0.08 -20.33 3.01
N LEU A 189 0.25 -20.45 1.72
CA LEU A 189 0.35 -19.32 0.80
C LEU A 189 -1.04 -18.77 0.45
N ALA A 190 -1.12 -17.46 0.27
CA ALA A 190 -2.33 -16.81 -0.24
C ALA A 190 -2.45 -17.07 -1.75
N GLY A 191 -3.48 -17.80 -2.18
CA GLY A 191 -3.71 -18.15 -3.58
C GLY A 191 -4.51 -17.10 -4.35
N ALA A 192 -5.48 -16.47 -3.71
CA ALA A 192 -6.33 -15.45 -4.31
C ALA A 192 -6.67 -14.36 -3.29
N ARG A 193 -6.64 -13.11 -3.72
CA ARG A 193 -7.05 -11.95 -2.92
C ARG A 193 -8.04 -11.10 -3.70
N PRO A 194 -8.99 -10.42 -3.03
CA PRO A 194 -9.83 -9.43 -3.67
C PRO A 194 -8.98 -8.23 -4.08
N GLY A 195 -9.40 -7.52 -5.12
CA GLY A 195 -8.88 -6.19 -5.43
C GLY A 195 -9.23 -5.18 -4.34
N SER A 196 -8.57 -4.03 -4.34
CA SER A 196 -8.87 -2.90 -3.47
C SER A 196 -8.79 -1.60 -4.26
N GLY A 197 -9.85 -0.80 -4.23
CA GLY A 197 -9.89 0.52 -4.85
C GLY A 197 -10.35 1.57 -3.85
N ASN A 198 -9.58 2.66 -3.72
CA ASN A 198 -9.90 3.81 -2.89
C ASN A 198 -10.39 4.96 -3.78
N PHE A 199 -11.54 5.52 -3.44
CA PHE A 199 -12.16 6.63 -4.16
C PHE A 199 -12.37 7.81 -3.22
N SER A 200 -12.08 9.02 -3.73
CA SER A 200 -12.42 10.28 -3.08
C SER A 200 -13.32 11.09 -4.01
N PHE A 201 -14.48 11.47 -3.51
CA PHE A 201 -15.46 12.28 -4.26
C PHE A 201 -15.52 13.67 -3.64
N THR A 202 -15.10 14.69 -4.38
CA THR A 202 -15.27 16.09 -4.00
C THR A 202 -16.60 16.57 -4.53
N VAL A 203 -17.53 16.87 -3.64
CA VAL A 203 -18.86 17.39 -3.97
C VAL A 203 -18.86 18.90 -3.76
N ARG A 204 -19.09 19.65 -4.82
CA ARG A 204 -19.18 21.12 -4.79
C ARG A 204 -20.61 21.57 -5.00
N GLY A 205 -21.12 22.33 -4.05
CA GLY A 205 -22.44 22.94 -4.06
C GLY A 205 -22.38 24.44 -4.24
N ARG A 206 -23.32 25.13 -3.61
CA ARG A 206 -23.41 26.60 -3.56
C ARG A 206 -23.86 27.04 -2.19
N SER A 207 -23.12 27.94 -1.56
CA SER A 207 -23.45 28.51 -0.28
C SER A 207 -24.61 29.48 -0.39
N ALA A 208 -25.48 29.51 0.61
CA ALA A 208 -26.58 30.47 0.77
C ALA A 208 -26.93 30.61 2.25
N HIS A 209 -27.70 31.67 2.60
CA HIS A 209 -28.21 31.84 3.97
C HIS A 209 -29.40 30.91 4.20
N ALA A 210 -29.25 29.94 5.10
CA ALA A 210 -30.20 28.85 5.31
C ALA A 210 -31.61 29.30 5.74
N GLY A 211 -31.76 30.50 6.32
CA GLY A 211 -33.05 31.02 6.77
C GLY A 211 -33.65 32.15 5.91
N ARG A 212 -32.86 32.72 4.96
CA ARG A 212 -33.32 33.84 4.13
C ARG A 212 -33.60 33.45 2.68
N ASN A 213 -32.70 32.70 2.10
CA ASN A 213 -32.73 32.31 0.69
C ASN A 213 -32.12 30.90 0.49
N PRO A 214 -32.62 29.88 1.21
CA PRO A 214 -32.07 28.51 1.12
C PRO A 214 -32.15 27.91 -0.30
N GLU A 215 -33.12 28.35 -1.10
CA GLU A 215 -33.35 27.93 -2.49
C GLU A 215 -32.23 28.36 -3.45
N ASP A 216 -31.47 29.39 -3.09
CA ASP A 216 -30.26 29.78 -3.83
C ASP A 216 -29.09 28.86 -3.56
N GLY A 217 -29.13 28.07 -2.49
CA GLY A 217 -28.08 27.14 -2.09
C GLY A 217 -28.17 25.79 -2.80
N ARG A 218 -27.02 25.07 -2.83
CA ARG A 218 -26.94 23.68 -3.20
C ARG A 218 -26.10 22.96 -2.14
N ASN A 219 -26.75 22.12 -1.34
CA ASN A 219 -26.14 21.51 -0.17
C ASN A 219 -25.26 20.34 -0.56
N ALA A 220 -23.92 20.55 -0.52
CA ALA A 220 -22.92 19.55 -0.85
C ALA A 220 -22.93 18.35 0.11
N VAL A 221 -23.26 18.56 1.38
CA VAL A 221 -23.32 17.49 2.39
C VAL A 221 -24.47 16.53 2.10
N ILE A 222 -25.65 17.06 1.72
CA ILE A 222 -26.80 16.23 1.35
C ILE A 222 -26.50 15.44 0.07
N ALA A 223 -25.91 16.07 -0.95
CA ALA A 223 -25.51 15.38 -2.17
C ALA A 223 -24.47 14.28 -1.91
N ALA A 224 -23.48 14.54 -1.05
CA ALA A 224 -22.49 13.54 -0.65
C ALA A 224 -23.11 12.38 0.14
N ALA A 225 -24.08 12.66 1.03
CA ALA A 225 -24.82 11.65 1.76
C ALA A 225 -25.67 10.77 0.83
N LEU A 226 -26.34 11.37 -0.14
CA LEU A 226 -27.09 10.63 -1.16
C LEU A 226 -26.17 9.73 -1.99
N LEU A 227 -25.01 10.24 -2.43
CA LEU A 227 -24.02 9.44 -3.13
C LEU A 227 -23.53 8.29 -2.27
N ALA A 228 -23.26 8.52 -0.98
CA ALA A 228 -22.83 7.48 -0.04
C ALA A 228 -23.86 6.35 0.07
N LEU A 229 -25.13 6.66 0.20
CA LEU A 229 -26.22 5.68 0.27
C LEU A 229 -26.32 4.86 -1.02
N ARG A 230 -26.26 5.51 -2.17
CA ARG A 230 -26.31 4.83 -3.48
C ARG A 230 -25.06 3.96 -3.74
N LEU A 231 -23.88 4.36 -3.28
CA LEU A 231 -22.67 3.55 -3.37
C LEU A 231 -22.77 2.30 -2.47
N GLU A 232 -23.34 2.41 -1.28
CA GLU A 232 -23.57 1.28 -0.39
C GLU A 232 -24.50 0.23 -1.03
N GLU A 233 -25.48 0.62 -1.85
CA GLU A 233 -26.37 -0.28 -2.60
C GLU A 233 -25.64 -1.16 -3.63
N LEU A 234 -24.40 -0.79 -4.02
CA LEU A 234 -23.58 -1.63 -4.90
C LEU A 234 -23.06 -2.88 -4.19
N ARG A 235 -23.13 -2.95 -2.86
CA ARG A 235 -22.69 -4.11 -2.07
C ARG A 235 -23.45 -5.37 -2.50
N ARG A 236 -22.70 -6.42 -2.79
CA ARG A 236 -23.26 -7.74 -3.18
C ARG A 236 -22.22 -8.82 -2.96
N PRO A 237 -22.56 -10.13 -3.08
CA PRO A 237 -21.58 -11.19 -3.04
C PRO A 237 -20.42 -10.94 -4.01
N GLY A 238 -19.20 -10.96 -3.49
CA GLY A 238 -17.98 -10.69 -4.27
C GLY A 238 -17.61 -9.20 -4.44
N LEU A 239 -18.44 -8.25 -4.00
CA LEU A 239 -18.13 -6.82 -3.98
C LEU A 239 -18.45 -6.23 -2.62
N SER A 240 -17.43 -5.93 -1.84
CA SER A 240 -17.55 -5.14 -0.60
C SER A 240 -17.45 -3.66 -0.92
N VAL A 241 -18.28 -2.86 -0.25
CA VAL A 241 -18.27 -1.39 -0.30
C VAL A 241 -18.16 -0.90 1.13
N ASN A 242 -17.27 0.03 1.38
CA ASN A 242 -17.11 0.70 2.68
C ASN A 242 -17.08 2.21 2.49
N VAL A 243 -18.18 2.87 2.89
CA VAL A 243 -18.20 4.32 3.03
C VAL A 243 -17.40 4.68 4.29
N ALA A 244 -16.14 5.06 4.09
CA ALA A 244 -15.17 5.16 5.18
C ALA A 244 -15.22 6.51 5.90
N ARG A 245 -15.50 7.60 5.16
CA ARG A 245 -15.48 8.95 5.73
C ARG A 245 -16.27 9.92 4.87
N LEU A 246 -16.94 10.87 5.54
CA LEU A 246 -17.56 12.02 4.93
C LEU A 246 -17.14 13.26 5.73
N ASP A 247 -16.43 14.17 5.07
CA ASP A 247 -16.02 15.47 5.61
C ASP A 247 -16.86 16.56 4.92
N GLY A 248 -17.22 17.59 5.66
CA GLY A 248 -17.96 18.73 5.12
C GLY A 248 -18.84 19.40 6.17
N GLY A 249 -19.40 20.50 5.81
CA GLY A 249 -20.29 21.26 6.69
C GLY A 249 -19.99 22.76 6.67
N SER A 250 -20.83 23.50 7.38
CA SER A 250 -20.77 24.94 7.54
C SER A 250 -21.50 25.35 8.83
N PRO A 251 -21.42 26.61 9.29
CA PRO A 251 -22.25 27.10 10.37
C PRO A 251 -23.75 26.86 10.12
N ASN A 252 -24.52 26.63 11.16
CA ASN A 252 -25.95 26.23 11.08
C ASN A 252 -26.83 27.13 10.22
N ASN A 253 -26.44 28.38 10.02
CA ASN A 253 -27.18 29.37 9.22
C ASN A 253 -26.69 29.46 7.75
N VAL A 254 -25.80 28.57 7.31
CA VAL A 254 -25.19 28.56 5.98
C VAL A 254 -25.40 27.20 5.32
N VAL A 255 -25.86 27.16 4.07
CA VAL A 255 -25.93 25.94 3.25
C VAL A 255 -24.50 25.52 2.87
N PRO A 256 -24.04 24.28 3.21
CA PRO A 256 -22.71 23.85 2.88
C PRO A 256 -22.46 23.71 1.37
N ASP A 257 -21.33 24.21 0.90
CA ASP A 257 -20.97 24.20 -0.52
C ASP A 257 -19.81 23.23 -0.84
N LEU A 258 -19.32 22.52 0.18
CA LEU A 258 -18.26 21.52 0.00
C LEU A 258 -18.49 20.31 0.90
N ALA A 259 -18.28 19.13 0.32
CA ALA A 259 -18.11 17.89 1.05
C ALA A 259 -17.10 16.96 0.34
N VAL A 260 -16.42 16.10 1.09
CA VAL A 260 -15.53 15.08 0.58
C VAL A 260 -15.94 13.72 1.13
N LEU A 261 -16.28 12.80 0.23
CA LEU A 261 -16.68 11.43 0.56
C LEU A 261 -15.53 10.47 0.18
N ARG A 262 -15.14 9.57 1.11
CA ARG A 262 -14.12 8.55 0.89
C ARG A 262 -14.73 7.17 0.99
N VAL A 263 -14.45 6.35 -0.02
CA VAL A 263 -15.04 4.99 -0.16
C VAL A 263 -13.95 4.02 -0.57
N ASN A 264 -13.94 2.83 0.06
CA ASN A 264 -13.13 1.70 -0.37
C ASN A 264 -14.03 0.63 -0.96
N LEU A 265 -13.65 0.09 -2.11
CA LEU A 265 -14.30 -1.04 -2.77
C LEU A 265 -13.34 -2.23 -2.83
N ARG A 266 -13.90 -3.44 -2.61
CA ARG A 266 -13.12 -4.68 -2.69
C ARG A 266 -13.82 -5.68 -3.60
N PRO A 267 -13.55 -5.64 -4.91
CA PRO A 267 -14.05 -6.60 -5.87
C PRO A 267 -13.23 -7.91 -5.80
N ARG A 268 -13.91 -9.06 -5.93
CA ARG A 268 -13.23 -10.37 -5.98
C ARG A 268 -12.75 -10.77 -7.38
N THR A 269 -13.28 -10.13 -8.43
CA THR A 269 -12.91 -10.42 -9.82
C THR A 269 -12.75 -9.14 -10.63
N PRO A 270 -11.97 -9.16 -11.72
CA PRO A 270 -11.82 -8.01 -12.62
C PRO A 270 -13.15 -7.55 -13.24
N GLU A 271 -14.09 -8.48 -13.49
CA GLU A 271 -15.41 -8.14 -14.05
C GLU A 271 -16.24 -7.33 -13.04
N LEU A 272 -16.18 -7.70 -11.74
CA LEU A 272 -16.83 -6.93 -10.67
C LEU A 272 -16.21 -5.56 -10.49
N GLU A 273 -14.89 -5.43 -10.66
CA GLU A 273 -14.18 -4.16 -10.64
C GLU A 273 -14.66 -3.23 -11.77
N GLN A 274 -14.70 -3.75 -12.99
CA GLN A 274 -15.18 -2.99 -14.14
C GLN A 274 -16.65 -2.55 -13.98
N GLN A 275 -17.52 -3.46 -13.53
CA GLN A 275 -18.93 -3.14 -13.27
C GLN A 275 -19.09 -2.09 -12.18
N ALA A 276 -18.31 -2.20 -11.08
CA ALA A 276 -18.34 -1.21 -9.99
C ALA A 276 -17.88 0.15 -10.48
N SER A 277 -16.81 0.24 -11.26
CA SER A 277 -16.28 1.48 -11.82
C SER A 277 -17.31 2.18 -12.73
N GLN A 278 -17.99 1.41 -13.58
CA GLN A 278 -19.07 1.93 -14.45
C GLN A 278 -20.27 2.42 -13.63
N ALA A 279 -20.68 1.63 -12.63
CA ALA A 279 -21.79 2.01 -11.74
C ALA A 279 -21.47 3.29 -10.95
N ILE A 280 -20.26 3.44 -10.43
CA ILE A 280 -19.81 4.66 -9.73
C ILE A 280 -19.95 5.87 -10.65
N ALA A 281 -19.44 5.81 -11.89
CA ALA A 281 -19.54 6.92 -12.83
C ALA A 281 -21.00 7.33 -13.04
N SER A 282 -21.90 6.37 -13.27
CA SER A 282 -23.33 6.63 -13.45
C SER A 282 -24.01 7.22 -12.21
N LEU A 283 -23.63 6.76 -11.01
CA LEU A 283 -24.16 7.28 -9.75
C LEU A 283 -23.71 8.73 -9.50
N VAL A 284 -22.44 9.03 -9.77
CA VAL A 284 -21.90 10.39 -9.65
C VAL A 284 -22.63 11.34 -10.59
N GLU A 285 -22.83 10.95 -11.85
CA GLU A 285 -23.60 11.76 -12.81
C GLU A 285 -25.06 11.91 -12.38
N GLY A 286 -25.68 10.87 -11.83
CA GLY A 286 -27.06 10.90 -11.35
C GLY A 286 -27.21 11.91 -10.21
N VAL A 287 -26.39 11.82 -9.18
CA VAL A 287 -26.43 12.75 -8.03
C VAL A 287 -26.09 14.19 -8.43
N ALA A 288 -25.20 14.39 -9.40
CA ALA A 288 -24.87 15.73 -9.87
C ALA A 288 -26.03 16.44 -10.61
N ARG A 289 -27.01 15.70 -11.11
CA ARG A 289 -28.21 16.24 -11.79
C ARG A 289 -29.37 16.55 -10.86
N GLU A 290 -29.45 15.91 -9.70
CA GLU A 290 -30.46 16.13 -8.65
C GLU A 290 -30.14 17.34 -7.79
#